data_2158d4406f1c3da01e1b66c3cca63705
#
_entry.id   2158d4406f1c3da01e1b66c3cca63705
#
_cell.length_a   1.000
_cell.length_b   1.000
_cell.length_c   1.000
_cell.angle_alpha   90.00
_cell.angle_beta   90.00
_cell.angle_gamma   90.00
#
_symmetry.space_group_name_H-M   'P 1'
#
loop_
_entity.id
_entity.type
_entity.pdbx_description
1 polymer ?
#
loop_
_entity_poly.entity_id
_entity_poly.type
_entity_poly.pdbx_seq_one_letter_code
_entity_poly.pdbx_strand_id
1 'polypeptide(L)'
;FIEVDRDDEGNLYIVVHSGSRHLGVEVARYYQEAGYKVLNGTDDATVAGIIARMRAEGREKEIQKELKKLKNIKQTSIPKALAYVSGELFEQYIHDMKIVQQFAVLNWQAMMDEIVGGMKLHVQEQFTTIHNYIDTDAMILRKGAVSAKAGEQLLIPINMRDGSLICVGKGNEDWNCSAPHGAGRLMSRA
;
A
#
# COMPACT_ATOMS: atom_id res chain seq x y z
N PHE A 1 14.94 -6.36 -4.33
CA PHE A 1 16.27 -6.55 -4.92
C PHE A 1 17.23 -5.45 -4.44
N ILE A 2 18.53 -5.70 -4.62
CA ILE A 2 19.62 -4.75 -4.40
C ILE A 2 20.41 -4.71 -5.71
N GLU A 3 20.74 -3.52 -6.18
CA GLU A 3 21.57 -3.31 -7.38
C GLU A 3 22.59 -2.22 -7.14
N VAL A 4 23.65 -2.23 -7.95
CA VAL A 4 24.69 -1.21 -7.96
C VAL A 4 24.75 -0.65 -9.36
N ASP A 5 24.48 0.64 -9.48
CA ASP A 5 24.52 1.38 -10.72
C ASP A 5 25.73 2.32 -10.73
N ARG A 6 26.13 2.74 -11.91
CA ARG A 6 27.21 3.72 -12.11
C ARG A 6 26.77 4.73 -13.17
N ASP A 7 26.97 6.01 -12.88
CA ASP A 7 26.75 7.09 -13.84
C ASP A 7 27.94 7.29 -14.80
N ASP A 8 27.75 8.19 -15.76
CA ASP A 8 28.77 8.51 -16.76
C ASP A 8 30.01 9.23 -16.16
N GLU A 9 29.87 9.79 -14.96
CA GLU A 9 30.96 10.45 -14.22
C GLU A 9 31.75 9.47 -13.35
N GLY A 10 31.26 8.22 -13.21
CA GLY A 10 31.88 7.14 -12.43
C GLY A 10 31.41 7.04 -10.99
N ASN A 11 30.41 7.83 -10.57
CA ASN A 11 29.83 7.71 -9.24
C ASN A 11 29.04 6.40 -9.13
N LEU A 12 29.10 5.78 -7.94
CA LEU A 12 28.40 4.53 -7.65
C LEU A 12 27.15 4.79 -6.83
N TYR A 13 26.07 4.13 -7.20
CA TYR A 13 24.78 4.18 -6.53
C TYR A 13 24.37 2.80 -6.06
N ILE A 14 24.01 2.66 -4.79
CA ILE A 14 23.42 1.42 -4.27
C ILE A 14 21.93 1.65 -4.12
N VAL A 15 21.14 0.86 -4.84
CA VAL A 15 19.68 0.94 -4.82
C VAL A 15 19.11 -0.28 -4.11
N VAL A 16 18.34 -0.05 -3.05
CA VAL A 16 17.59 -1.08 -2.32
C VAL A 16 16.12 -0.93 -2.63
N HIS A 17 15.55 -1.92 -3.33
CA HIS A 17 14.13 -1.98 -3.61
C HIS A 17 13.45 -3.00 -2.69
N SER A 18 12.72 -2.51 -1.72
CA SER A 18 11.92 -3.30 -0.79
C SER A 18 10.63 -2.55 -0.48
N GLY A 19 9.78 -3.08 0.38
CA GLY A 19 8.52 -2.47 0.78
C GLY A 19 8.11 -2.94 2.18
N SER A 20 6.82 -2.86 2.46
CA SER A 20 6.23 -3.27 3.75
C SER A 20 6.16 -4.78 3.97
N ARG A 21 6.69 -5.57 3.03
CA ARG A 21 6.79 -7.03 3.10
C ARG A 21 5.42 -7.67 3.43
N HIS A 22 5.44 -8.73 4.24
CA HIS A 22 4.24 -9.46 4.63
C HIS A 22 3.25 -8.61 5.45
N LEU A 23 3.76 -7.70 6.29
CA LEU A 23 2.92 -6.84 7.12
C LEU A 23 1.89 -6.05 6.30
N GLY A 24 2.33 -5.39 5.22
CA GLY A 24 1.42 -4.63 4.35
C GLY A 24 0.39 -5.50 3.64
N VAL A 25 0.75 -6.73 3.28
CA VAL A 25 -0.19 -7.70 2.68
C VAL A 25 -1.29 -8.10 3.69
N GLU A 26 -0.92 -8.37 4.94
CA GLU A 26 -1.88 -8.76 5.97
C GLU A 26 -2.83 -7.62 6.33
N VAL A 27 -2.31 -6.40 6.48
CA VAL A 27 -3.15 -5.21 6.73
C VAL A 27 -4.13 -4.97 5.57
N ALA A 28 -3.64 -4.99 4.33
CA ALA A 28 -4.51 -4.81 3.15
C ALA A 28 -5.59 -5.89 3.07
N ARG A 29 -5.24 -7.15 3.34
CA ARG A 29 -6.18 -8.30 3.34
C ARG A 29 -7.24 -8.15 4.42
N TYR A 30 -6.83 -7.75 5.63
CA TYR A 30 -7.75 -7.53 6.75
C TYR A 30 -8.83 -6.51 6.39
N TYR A 31 -8.44 -5.33 5.89
CA TYR A 31 -9.39 -4.27 5.55
C TYR A 31 -10.24 -4.61 4.32
N GLN A 32 -9.69 -5.32 3.34
CA GLN A 32 -10.47 -5.82 2.21
C GLN A 32 -11.55 -6.82 2.68
N GLU A 33 -11.23 -7.72 3.60
CA GLU A 33 -12.19 -8.64 4.18
C GLU A 33 -13.23 -7.94 5.06
N ALA A 34 -12.80 -7.02 5.91
CA ALA A 34 -13.70 -6.25 6.76
C ALA A 34 -14.69 -5.43 5.91
N GLY A 35 -14.19 -4.70 4.90
CA GLY A 35 -15.04 -3.98 3.96
C GLY A 35 -16.02 -4.90 3.22
N TYR A 36 -15.57 -6.06 2.77
CA TYR A 36 -16.47 -7.01 2.12
C TYR A 36 -17.55 -7.55 3.06
N LYS A 37 -17.24 -7.79 4.34
CA LYS A 37 -18.24 -8.17 5.35
C LYS A 37 -19.28 -7.07 5.56
N VAL A 38 -18.86 -5.82 5.66
CA VAL A 38 -19.77 -4.66 5.78
C VAL A 38 -20.69 -4.58 4.56
N LEU A 39 -20.15 -4.66 3.34
CA LEU A 39 -20.92 -4.62 2.10
C LEU A 39 -21.95 -5.76 1.98
N ASN A 40 -21.70 -6.90 2.63
CA ASN A 40 -22.63 -8.03 2.68
C ASN A 40 -23.50 -8.09 3.94
N GLY A 41 -23.40 -7.09 4.85
CA GLY A 41 -24.13 -7.09 6.11
C GLY A 41 -23.79 -8.28 7.02
N THR A 42 -22.57 -8.76 6.96
CA THR A 42 -22.08 -9.92 7.74
C THR A 42 -20.95 -9.54 8.70
N ASP A 43 -20.72 -8.24 8.90
CA ASP A 43 -19.81 -7.71 9.89
C ASP A 43 -20.34 -7.92 11.32
N ASP A 44 -19.44 -7.86 12.30
CA ASP A 44 -19.75 -8.20 13.68
C ASP A 44 -20.80 -7.27 14.30
N ALA A 45 -20.82 -5.98 13.93
CA ALA A 45 -21.81 -5.02 14.43
C ALA A 45 -23.21 -5.32 13.90
N THR A 46 -23.34 -5.62 12.60
CA THR A 46 -24.60 -6.05 11.97
C THR A 46 -25.11 -7.35 12.59
N VAL A 47 -24.24 -8.33 12.75
CA VAL A 47 -24.57 -9.62 13.38
C VAL A 47 -25.04 -9.42 14.83
N ALA A 48 -24.32 -8.62 15.61
CA ALA A 48 -24.71 -8.30 16.99
C ALA A 48 -26.07 -7.60 17.07
N GLY A 49 -26.35 -6.67 16.17
CA GLY A 49 -27.64 -5.98 16.06
C GLY A 49 -28.78 -6.94 15.76
N ILE A 50 -28.59 -7.90 14.83
CA ILE A 50 -29.59 -8.92 14.53
C ILE A 50 -29.86 -9.80 15.76
N ILE A 51 -28.82 -10.24 16.47
CA ILE A 51 -28.95 -11.05 17.67
C ILE A 51 -29.70 -10.30 18.77
N ALA A 52 -29.35 -9.03 19.01
CA ALA A 52 -30.00 -8.20 20.02
C ALA A 52 -31.51 -8.02 19.73
N ARG A 53 -31.85 -7.72 18.47
CA ARG A 53 -33.24 -7.58 18.04
C ARG A 53 -34.03 -8.88 18.24
N MET A 54 -33.48 -10.03 17.79
CA MET A 54 -34.17 -11.31 17.92
C MET A 54 -34.35 -11.74 19.36
N ARG A 55 -33.42 -11.41 20.25
CA ARG A 55 -33.59 -11.60 21.71
C ARG A 55 -34.72 -10.75 22.27
N ALA A 56 -34.78 -9.48 21.90
CA ALA A 56 -35.86 -8.59 22.33
C ALA A 56 -37.25 -9.05 21.84
N GLU A 57 -37.29 -9.71 20.67
CA GLU A 57 -38.50 -10.31 20.12
C GLU A 57 -38.86 -11.71 20.70
N GLY A 58 -38.05 -12.26 21.62
CA GLY A 58 -38.24 -13.61 22.17
C GLY A 58 -37.97 -14.76 21.20
N ARG A 59 -37.22 -14.50 20.11
CA ARG A 59 -36.93 -15.44 19.00
C ARG A 59 -35.53 -16.06 19.07
N GLU A 60 -35.01 -16.26 20.24
CA GLU A 60 -33.64 -16.76 20.44
C GLU A 60 -33.35 -18.08 19.73
N LYS A 61 -34.33 -19.00 19.69
CA LYS A 61 -34.18 -20.31 19.05
C LYS A 61 -33.98 -20.21 17.52
N GLU A 62 -34.35 -19.09 16.91
CA GLU A 62 -34.25 -18.88 15.47
C GLU A 62 -32.95 -18.19 15.06
N ILE A 63 -32.16 -17.67 16.01
CA ILE A 63 -30.93 -16.89 15.74
C ILE A 63 -29.98 -17.63 14.80
N GLN A 64 -29.68 -18.90 15.10
CA GLN A 64 -28.75 -19.69 14.28
C GLN A 64 -29.25 -19.87 12.83
N LYS A 65 -30.54 -20.04 12.66
CA LYS A 65 -31.17 -20.18 11.35
C LYS A 65 -31.08 -18.88 10.55
N GLU A 66 -31.32 -17.76 11.21
CA GLU A 66 -31.26 -16.43 10.58
C GLU A 66 -29.83 -16.06 10.19
N LEU A 67 -28.85 -16.27 11.07
CA LEU A 67 -27.43 -16.05 10.77
C LEU A 67 -26.92 -16.96 9.63
N LYS A 68 -27.42 -18.19 9.53
CA LYS A 68 -27.10 -19.08 8.41
C LYS A 68 -27.66 -18.57 7.08
N LYS A 69 -28.88 -18.03 7.08
CA LYS A 69 -29.46 -17.38 5.89
C LYS A 69 -28.61 -16.16 5.47
N LEU A 70 -28.26 -15.29 6.43
CA LEU A 70 -27.46 -14.11 6.18
C LEU A 70 -26.14 -14.44 5.46
N LYS A 71 -25.44 -15.48 5.90
CA LYS A 71 -24.20 -15.94 5.26
C LYS A 71 -24.39 -16.44 3.82
N ASN A 72 -25.57 -16.92 3.48
CA ASN A 72 -25.87 -17.49 2.16
C ASN A 72 -26.43 -16.45 1.17
N ILE A 73 -26.82 -15.28 1.64
CA ILE A 73 -27.37 -14.22 0.79
C ILE A 73 -26.23 -13.24 0.45
N LYS A 74 -25.87 -13.18 -0.82
CA LYS A 74 -24.94 -12.17 -1.31
C LYS A 74 -25.69 -10.84 -1.45
N GLN A 75 -25.44 -9.88 -0.54
CA GLN A 75 -26.12 -8.59 -0.50
C GLN A 75 -25.49 -7.55 -1.42
N THR A 76 -24.25 -7.74 -1.83
CA THR A 76 -23.55 -6.84 -2.73
C THR A 76 -23.20 -7.49 -4.07
N SER A 77 -23.27 -6.72 -5.15
CA SER A 77 -22.74 -7.09 -6.46
C SER A 77 -21.24 -6.82 -6.60
N ILE A 78 -20.64 -6.11 -5.63
CA ILE A 78 -19.21 -5.74 -5.64
C ILE A 78 -18.37 -7.00 -5.40
N PRO A 79 -17.44 -7.34 -6.32
CA PRO A 79 -16.52 -8.45 -6.09
C PRO A 79 -15.64 -8.20 -4.86
N LYS A 80 -15.25 -9.25 -4.14
CA LYS A 80 -14.37 -9.14 -2.97
C LYS A 80 -13.07 -8.38 -3.28
N ALA A 81 -12.52 -8.56 -4.47
CA ALA A 81 -11.31 -7.87 -4.91
C ALA A 81 -11.47 -6.33 -5.03
N LEU A 82 -12.69 -5.85 -5.14
CA LEU A 82 -13.04 -4.42 -5.24
C LEU A 82 -13.76 -3.92 -3.98
N ALA A 83 -13.76 -4.70 -2.89
CA ALA A 83 -14.33 -4.28 -1.63
C ALA A 83 -13.59 -3.05 -1.09
N TYR A 84 -14.32 -2.15 -0.49
CA TYR A 84 -13.81 -0.90 0.06
C TYR A 84 -14.25 -0.72 1.51
N VAL A 85 -13.58 0.17 2.19
CA VAL A 85 -13.89 0.60 3.56
C VAL A 85 -14.37 2.05 3.58
N SER A 86 -15.21 2.41 4.55
CA SER A 86 -15.73 3.76 4.75
C SER A 86 -15.97 4.03 6.24
N GLY A 87 -16.20 5.30 6.60
CA GLY A 87 -16.44 5.71 7.97
C GLY A 87 -15.27 5.35 8.90
N GLU A 88 -15.58 4.90 10.10
CA GLU A 88 -14.59 4.55 11.12
C GLU A 88 -13.57 3.49 10.64
N LEU A 89 -14.03 2.51 9.87
CA LEU A 89 -13.16 1.47 9.31
C LEU A 89 -12.14 2.03 8.29
N PHE A 90 -12.51 3.09 7.58
CA PHE A 90 -11.59 3.82 6.70
C PHE A 90 -10.54 4.58 7.50
N GLU A 91 -10.94 5.26 8.57
CA GLU A 91 -10.00 5.97 9.45
C GLU A 91 -8.97 5.01 10.09
N GLN A 92 -9.44 3.85 10.55
CA GLN A 92 -8.58 2.79 11.06
C GLN A 92 -7.60 2.30 9.98
N TYR A 93 -8.08 2.10 8.75
CA TYR A 93 -7.23 1.69 7.63
C TYR A 93 -6.13 2.72 7.35
N ILE A 94 -6.45 4.02 7.31
CA ILE A 94 -5.46 5.08 7.08
C ILE A 94 -4.45 5.15 8.23
N HIS A 95 -4.89 4.97 9.48
CA HIS A 95 -4.00 4.88 10.63
C HIS A 95 -3.01 3.72 10.50
N ASP A 96 -3.49 2.52 10.21
CA ASP A 96 -2.65 1.34 10.07
C ASP A 96 -1.72 1.42 8.84
N MET A 97 -2.18 2.06 7.76
CA MET A 97 -1.32 2.32 6.60
C MET A 97 -0.15 3.24 6.94
N LYS A 98 -0.32 4.23 7.83
CA LYS A 98 0.81 5.05 8.32
C LYS A 98 1.85 4.19 9.03
N ILE A 99 1.40 3.26 9.89
CA ILE A 99 2.29 2.32 10.58
C ILE A 99 3.04 1.42 9.59
N VAL A 100 2.32 0.85 8.61
CA VAL A 100 2.89 0.01 7.56
C VAL A 100 3.95 0.75 6.73
N GLN A 101 3.68 2.01 6.39
CA GLN A 101 4.63 2.85 5.64
C GLN A 101 5.87 3.17 6.48
N GLN A 102 5.69 3.50 7.75
CA GLN A 102 6.81 3.72 8.68
C GLN A 102 7.67 2.45 8.84
N PHE A 103 7.04 1.28 8.96
CA PHE A 103 7.75 -0.01 8.96
C PHE A 103 8.57 -0.19 7.66
N ALA A 104 8.02 0.15 6.50
CA ALA A 104 8.74 0.05 5.24
C ALA A 104 9.99 0.94 5.24
N VAL A 105 9.88 2.19 5.71
CA VAL A 105 11.02 3.11 5.82
C VAL A 105 12.11 2.52 6.72
N LEU A 106 11.76 2.04 7.91
CA LEU A 106 12.71 1.42 8.84
C LEU A 106 13.36 0.15 8.25
N ASN A 107 12.60 -0.64 7.49
CA ASN A 107 13.14 -1.82 6.81
C ASN A 107 14.19 -1.47 5.76
N TRP A 108 13.97 -0.43 4.94
CA TRP A 108 14.99 0.04 3.98
C TRP A 108 16.21 0.58 4.69
N GLN A 109 16.00 1.39 5.72
CA GLN A 109 17.12 1.97 6.48
C GLN A 109 17.97 0.88 7.08
N ALA A 110 17.38 -0.12 7.74
CA ALA A 110 18.12 -1.25 8.30
C ALA A 110 18.92 -2.01 7.21
N MET A 111 18.33 -2.24 6.04
CA MET A 111 19.04 -2.88 4.93
C MET A 111 20.23 -2.04 4.44
N MET A 112 20.06 -0.74 4.33
CA MET A 112 21.15 0.17 3.92
C MET A 112 22.25 0.25 4.99
N ASP A 113 21.90 0.32 6.25
CA ASP A 113 22.86 0.37 7.37
C ASP A 113 23.74 -0.88 7.39
N GLU A 114 23.15 -2.06 7.18
CA GLU A 114 23.88 -3.33 7.08
C GLU A 114 24.84 -3.36 5.88
N ILE A 115 24.40 -2.87 4.70
CA ILE A 115 25.24 -2.81 3.50
C ILE A 115 26.39 -1.83 3.70
N VAL A 116 26.08 -0.62 4.11
CA VAL A 116 27.06 0.48 4.29
C VAL A 116 28.06 0.10 5.37
N GLY A 117 27.62 -0.40 6.52
CA GLY A 117 28.47 -0.82 7.62
C GLY A 117 29.32 -2.04 7.29
N GLY A 118 28.71 -3.08 6.72
CA GLY A 118 29.38 -4.31 6.35
C GLY A 118 30.45 -4.13 5.27
N MET A 119 30.21 -3.25 4.30
CA MET A 119 31.16 -2.93 3.23
C MET A 119 32.07 -1.74 3.57
N LYS A 120 31.89 -1.11 4.72
CA LYS A 120 32.64 0.08 5.16
C LYS A 120 32.61 1.22 4.14
N LEU A 121 31.44 1.49 3.57
CA LEU A 121 31.25 2.50 2.56
C LEU A 121 31.11 3.90 3.19
N HIS A 122 31.53 4.91 2.44
CA HIS A 122 31.31 6.31 2.79
C HIS A 122 30.21 6.88 1.91
N VAL A 123 29.02 7.08 2.50
CA VAL A 123 27.84 7.60 1.80
C VAL A 123 27.97 9.12 1.69
N GLN A 124 27.84 9.67 0.49
CA GLN A 124 27.85 11.10 0.22
C GLN A 124 26.45 11.69 0.24
N GLU A 125 25.47 10.97 -0.33
CA GLU A 125 24.08 11.40 -0.41
C GLU A 125 23.16 10.19 -0.33
N GLN A 126 21.94 10.40 0.22
CA GLN A 126 20.91 9.38 0.31
C GLN A 126 19.53 10.01 0.13
N PHE A 127 18.69 9.38 -0.67
CA PHE A 127 17.28 9.74 -0.78
C PHE A 127 16.40 8.51 -0.96
N THR A 128 15.09 8.68 -0.81
CA THR A 128 14.13 7.60 -0.90
C THR A 128 13.00 7.96 -1.86
N THR A 129 12.65 7.04 -2.74
CA THR A 129 11.49 7.14 -3.63
C THR A 129 10.49 6.07 -3.29
N ILE A 130 9.24 6.46 -3.02
CA ILE A 130 8.16 5.53 -2.69
C ILE A 130 7.16 5.48 -3.83
N HIS A 131 6.78 4.27 -4.22
CA HIS A 131 5.76 4.03 -5.24
C HIS A 131 4.68 3.05 -4.75
N ASN A 132 3.51 3.07 -5.38
CA ASN A 132 2.37 2.23 -4.99
C ASN A 132 1.99 2.39 -3.51
N TYR A 133 1.68 3.59 -3.11
CA TYR A 133 1.35 3.94 -1.73
C TYR A 133 0.22 4.97 -1.65
N ILE A 134 -0.31 5.16 -0.46
CA ILE A 134 -1.24 6.24 -0.14
C ILE A 134 -0.46 7.38 0.52
N ASP A 135 -0.41 8.54 -0.12
CA ASP A 135 0.02 9.78 0.53
C ASP A 135 -1.07 10.18 1.52
N THR A 136 -0.90 9.82 2.78
CA THR A 136 -1.93 9.97 3.81
C THR A 136 -2.12 11.42 4.26
N ASP A 137 -1.24 12.33 3.88
CA ASP A 137 -1.35 13.75 4.18
C ASP A 137 -2.11 14.48 3.07
N ALA A 138 -1.78 14.18 1.82
CA ALA A 138 -2.48 14.73 0.66
C ALA A 138 -3.71 13.91 0.24
N MET A 139 -3.93 12.73 0.84
CA MET A 139 -4.98 11.77 0.49
C MET A 139 -4.95 11.38 -0.99
N ILE A 140 -3.75 11.16 -1.51
CA ILE A 140 -3.52 10.75 -2.90
C ILE A 140 -3.08 9.29 -2.94
N LEU A 141 -3.82 8.46 -3.67
CA LEU A 141 -3.40 7.08 -3.99
C LEU A 141 -2.51 7.10 -5.23
N ARG A 142 -1.24 6.74 -5.08
CA ARG A 142 -0.31 6.56 -6.20
C ARG A 142 -0.17 5.08 -6.54
N LYS A 143 -0.55 4.71 -7.75
CA LYS A 143 -0.39 3.37 -8.30
C LYS A 143 0.33 3.45 -9.64
N GLY A 144 1.51 2.86 -9.75
CA GLY A 144 2.36 3.02 -10.92
C GLY A 144 2.99 4.41 -11.01
N ALA A 145 3.02 5.15 -9.91
CA ALA A 145 3.50 6.52 -9.82
C ALA A 145 4.28 6.74 -8.52
N VAL A 146 5.15 7.74 -8.55
CA VAL A 146 5.91 8.26 -7.42
C VAL A 146 5.53 9.72 -7.15
N SER A 147 5.83 10.23 -5.95
CA SER A 147 5.78 11.67 -5.67
C SER A 147 6.83 12.41 -6.50
N ALA A 148 6.48 13.60 -6.96
CA ALA A 148 7.34 14.51 -7.71
C ALA A 148 7.02 15.97 -7.37
N LYS A 149 6.93 16.27 -6.07
CA LYS A 149 6.75 17.64 -5.56
C LYS A 149 7.91 18.52 -6.03
N ALA A 150 7.72 19.81 -6.07
CA ALA A 150 8.75 20.73 -6.52
C ALA A 150 10.03 20.57 -5.69
N GLY A 151 11.15 20.28 -6.35
CA GLY A 151 12.45 20.07 -5.72
C GLY A 151 12.67 18.68 -5.10
N GLU A 152 11.69 17.78 -5.12
CA GLU A 152 11.83 16.43 -4.59
C GLU A 152 12.69 15.57 -5.51
N GLN A 153 13.71 14.89 -4.96
CA GLN A 153 14.49 13.90 -5.70
C GLN A 153 13.72 12.60 -5.84
N LEU A 154 13.76 11.99 -7.01
CA LEU A 154 13.09 10.72 -7.27
C LEU A 154 13.90 9.85 -8.23
N LEU A 155 13.75 8.53 -8.07
CA LEU A 155 14.36 7.52 -8.91
C LEU A 155 13.31 6.90 -9.82
N ILE A 156 13.59 6.87 -11.13
CA ILE A 156 12.73 6.21 -12.13
C ILE A 156 13.54 5.11 -12.81
N PRO A 157 13.37 3.83 -12.41
CA PRO A 157 14.05 2.72 -13.07
C PRO A 157 13.53 2.52 -14.51
N ILE A 158 14.44 2.35 -15.45
CA ILE A 158 14.13 2.07 -16.85
C ILE A 158 14.16 0.56 -17.08
N ASN A 159 15.34 -0.02 -17.09
CA ASN A 159 15.56 -1.47 -17.22
C ASN A 159 17.00 -1.80 -16.80
N MET A 160 17.34 -3.11 -16.74
CA MET A 160 18.68 -3.57 -16.30
C MET A 160 19.83 -3.18 -17.23
N ARG A 161 19.57 -2.78 -18.48
CA ARG A 161 20.59 -2.34 -19.43
C ARG A 161 20.82 -0.85 -19.36
N ASP A 162 19.71 -0.09 -19.32
CA ASP A 162 19.73 1.37 -19.44
C ASP A 162 19.68 2.05 -18.04
N GLY A 163 19.65 1.25 -16.97
CA GLY A 163 19.74 1.70 -15.57
C GLY A 163 18.50 2.45 -15.09
N SER A 164 18.72 3.50 -14.33
CA SER A 164 17.69 4.31 -13.68
C SER A 164 17.95 5.80 -13.90
N LEU A 165 16.90 6.61 -13.88
CA LEU A 165 17.02 8.08 -13.92
C LEU A 165 16.87 8.65 -12.52
N ILE A 166 17.80 9.51 -12.12
CA ILE A 166 17.65 10.39 -10.96
C ILE A 166 17.05 11.69 -11.46
N CYS A 167 15.90 12.07 -10.96
CA CYS A 167 15.12 13.21 -11.41
C CYS A 167 14.80 14.16 -10.26
N VAL A 168 14.42 15.39 -10.62
CA VAL A 168 13.90 16.38 -9.68
C VAL A 168 12.46 16.70 -10.06
N GLY A 169 11.56 16.57 -9.09
CA GLY A 169 10.13 16.84 -9.26
C GLY A 169 9.87 18.31 -9.62
N LYS A 170 8.90 18.52 -10.51
CA LYS A 170 8.48 19.86 -10.94
C LYS A 170 7.25 20.39 -10.20
N GLY A 171 6.59 19.55 -9.39
CA GLY A 171 5.41 19.95 -8.62
C GLY A 171 4.20 20.28 -9.49
N ASN A 172 3.97 19.56 -10.60
CA ASN A 172 2.84 19.81 -11.47
C ASN A 172 1.54 19.30 -10.82
N GLU A 173 0.66 20.24 -10.45
CA GLU A 173 -0.62 19.97 -9.78
C GLU A 173 -1.63 19.23 -10.66
N ASP A 174 -1.61 19.43 -11.97
CA ASP A 174 -2.49 18.72 -12.92
C ASP A 174 -2.26 17.21 -12.88
N TRP A 175 -1.09 16.79 -12.44
CA TRP A 175 -0.70 15.38 -12.29
C TRP A 175 -0.55 14.96 -10.82
N ASN A 176 -1.22 15.64 -9.91
CA ASN A 176 -1.11 15.42 -8.46
C ASN A 176 0.35 15.38 -7.97
N CYS A 177 1.21 16.26 -8.49
CA CYS A 177 2.65 16.29 -8.19
C CYS A 177 3.26 14.88 -8.30
N SER A 178 2.99 14.16 -9.37
CA SER A 178 3.41 12.76 -9.56
C SER A 178 4.23 12.59 -10.83
N ALA A 179 5.06 11.52 -10.85
CA ALA A 179 5.82 11.07 -12.01
C ALA A 179 5.65 9.55 -12.18
N PRO A 180 5.97 8.99 -13.37
CA PRO A 180 5.98 7.54 -13.56
C PRO A 180 6.95 6.85 -12.59
N HIS A 181 6.59 5.67 -12.07
CA HIS A 181 7.45 4.91 -11.17
C HIS A 181 8.49 4.03 -11.91
N GLY A 182 8.50 4.07 -13.22
CA GLY A 182 9.39 3.29 -14.08
C GLY A 182 8.94 3.35 -15.53
N ALA A 183 9.77 2.84 -16.44
CA ALA A 183 9.41 2.68 -17.84
C ALA A 183 8.32 1.62 -18.00
N GLY A 184 7.27 1.93 -18.74
CA GLY A 184 6.25 0.96 -19.11
C GLY A 184 6.85 -0.21 -19.91
N ARG A 185 6.30 -1.41 -19.73
CA ARG A 185 6.70 -2.57 -20.53
C ARG A 185 5.90 -2.61 -21.82
N LEU A 186 6.56 -2.92 -22.93
CA LEU A 186 5.88 -3.15 -24.21
C LEU A 186 5.17 -4.52 -24.22
N MET A 187 5.66 -5.49 -23.41
CA MET A 187 5.11 -6.84 -23.31
C MET A 187 5.14 -7.32 -21.86
N SER A 188 4.19 -8.18 -21.48
CA SER A 188 4.21 -8.88 -20.18
C SER A 188 5.41 -9.84 -20.09
N ARG A 189 5.84 -10.15 -18.86
CA ARG A 189 6.74 -11.33 -18.68
C ARG A 189 5.92 -12.58 -19.00
N ALA A 190 6.47 -13.41 -19.90
CA ALA A 190 5.96 -14.75 -20.15
C ALA A 190 6.19 -15.63 -18.92
#